data_0929d038848a31b96024cb99ac520892
#
_entry.id   0929d038848a31b96024cb99ac520892
#
_cell.length_a   1.000
_cell.length_b   1.000
_cell.length_c   1.000
_cell.angle_alpha   90.00
_cell.angle_beta   90.00
_cell.angle_gamma   90.00
#
_symmetry.space_group_name_H-M   'P 1'
#
loop_
_entity.id
_entity.type
_entity.pdbx_description
1 polymer ?
#
loop_
_entity_poly.entity_id
_entity_poly.type
_entity_poly.pdbx_seq_one_letter_code
_entity_poly.pdbx_strand_id
1 'polypeptide(L)' 'MNVSIQDIKDIETTLSITLTDMQRNTILNEYNTIIGDRAESWDELIKHLIIKQSLIQILID' A
#
# COMPACT_ATOMS: atom_id res chain seq x y z
N MET A 1 2.81 -10.01 -13.30
CA MET A 1 2.52 -10.52 -11.94
C MET A 1 2.02 -9.38 -11.07
N ASN A 2 0.89 -9.56 -10.41
CA ASN A 2 0.27 -8.52 -9.61
C ASN A 2 0.97 -8.36 -8.24
N VAL A 3 0.87 -7.15 -7.69
CA VAL A 3 1.30 -6.90 -6.32
C VAL A 3 0.39 -7.66 -5.36
N SER A 4 0.97 -8.24 -4.32
CA SER A 4 0.24 -9.05 -3.33
C SER A 4 0.27 -8.39 -1.96
N ILE A 5 -0.52 -8.95 -1.04
CA ILE A 5 -0.53 -8.49 0.36
C ILE A 5 0.86 -8.61 0.98
N GLN A 6 1.61 -9.67 0.65
CA GLN A 6 2.96 -9.85 1.19
C GLN A 6 3.90 -8.73 0.73
N ASP A 7 3.75 -8.27 -0.51
CA ASP A 7 4.54 -7.13 -1.01
C ASP A 7 4.27 -5.88 -0.17
N ILE A 8 3.00 -5.65 0.18
CA ILE A 8 2.61 -4.51 1.01
C ILE A 8 3.21 -4.63 2.41
N LYS A 9 3.16 -5.82 3.01
CA LYS A 9 3.75 -6.07 4.33
C LYS A 9 5.25 -5.81 4.34
N ASP A 10 5.95 -6.20 3.29
CA ASP A 10 7.39 -5.99 3.18
C ASP A 10 7.72 -4.49 3.16
N ILE A 11 6.93 -3.70 2.45
CA ILE A 11 7.13 -2.26 2.39
C ILE A 11 6.76 -1.60 3.72
N GLU A 12 5.71 -2.06 4.39
CA GLU A 12 5.36 -1.60 5.74
C GLU A 12 6.55 -1.76 6.69
N THR A 13 7.20 -2.91 6.63
CA THR A 13 8.38 -3.19 7.45
C THR A 13 9.50 -2.20 7.15
N THR A 14 9.74 -1.92 5.87
CA THR A 14 10.74 -0.95 5.43
C THR A 14 10.45 0.45 5.96
N LEU A 15 9.18 0.84 5.98
CA LEU A 15 8.76 2.16 6.44
C LEU A 15 8.51 2.23 7.95
N SER A 16 8.60 1.10 8.65
CA SER A 16 8.28 1.01 10.08
C SER A 16 6.85 1.42 10.39
N ILE A 17 5.92 1.10 9.48
CA ILE A 17 4.49 1.39 9.61
C ILE A 17 3.75 0.06 9.69
N THR A 18 2.71 -0.01 10.52
CA THR A 18 1.84 -1.18 10.60
C THR A 18 0.43 -0.77 10.19
N LEU A 19 -0.12 -1.46 9.20
CA LEU A 19 -1.48 -1.21 8.72
C LEU A 19 -2.41 -2.34 9.14
N THR A 20 -3.71 -2.07 9.11
CA THR A 20 -4.73 -3.10 9.30
C THR A 20 -4.92 -3.88 7.99
N ASP A 21 -5.55 -5.06 8.11
CA ASP A 21 -5.86 -5.85 6.91
C ASP A 21 -6.77 -5.09 5.95
N MET A 22 -7.72 -4.32 6.49
CA MET A 22 -8.60 -3.48 5.67
C MET A 22 -7.80 -2.45 4.87
N GLN A 23 -6.85 -1.79 5.51
CA GLN A 23 -6.00 -0.80 4.85
C GLN A 23 -5.15 -1.44 3.77
N ARG A 24 -4.60 -2.63 4.03
CA ARG A 24 -3.82 -3.37 3.03
C ARG A 24 -4.67 -3.72 1.82
N ASN A 25 -5.89 -4.21 2.05
CA ASN A 25 -6.81 -4.55 0.97
C ASN A 25 -7.19 -3.31 0.14
N THR A 26 -7.40 -2.19 0.80
CA THR A 26 -7.70 -0.93 0.12
C THR A 26 -6.54 -0.51 -0.78
N ILE A 27 -5.32 -0.58 -0.28
CA ILE A 27 -4.13 -0.25 -1.05
C ILE A 27 -3.97 -1.18 -2.24
N LEU A 28 -4.17 -2.48 -2.02
CA LEU A 28 -4.05 -3.48 -3.08
C LEU A 28 -5.07 -3.21 -4.18
N ASN A 29 -6.32 -2.91 -3.81
CA ASN A 29 -7.37 -2.59 -4.78
C ASN A 29 -7.06 -1.31 -5.54
N GLU A 30 -6.62 -0.27 -4.86
CA GLU A 30 -6.25 0.98 -5.51
C GLU A 30 -5.13 0.78 -6.51
N TYR A 31 -4.09 0.08 -6.12
CA TYR A 31 -2.96 -0.19 -7.01
C TYR A 31 -3.40 -0.97 -8.24
N ASN A 32 -4.14 -2.06 -8.04
CA ASN A 32 -4.56 -2.93 -9.14
C ASN A 32 -5.57 -2.24 -10.06
N THR A 33 -6.36 -1.31 -9.54
CA THR A 33 -7.30 -0.54 -10.35
C THR A 33 -6.57 0.46 -11.26
N ILE A 34 -5.52 1.10 -10.74
CA ILE A 34 -4.78 2.12 -11.47
C ILE A 34 -3.80 1.49 -12.45
N ILE A 35 -3.02 0.51 -11.99
CA ILE A 35 -1.91 -0.07 -12.75
C ILE A 35 -2.31 -1.40 -13.38
N GLY A 36 -3.01 -2.25 -12.63
CA GLY A 36 -3.44 -3.57 -13.08
C GLY A 36 -2.36 -4.64 -13.02
N ASP A 37 -1.10 -4.26 -13.01
CA ASP A 37 0.02 -5.18 -12.96
C ASP A 37 1.18 -4.49 -12.27
N ARG A 38 2.23 -5.24 -11.93
CA ARG A 38 3.40 -4.69 -11.25
C ARG A 38 4.16 -3.77 -12.21
N ALA A 39 4.18 -2.48 -11.90
CA ALA A 39 4.91 -1.48 -12.66
C ALA A 39 6.40 -1.49 -12.29
N GLU A 40 7.22 -0.84 -13.10
CA GLU A 40 8.66 -0.74 -12.84
C GLU A 40 8.95 -0.07 -11.49
N SER A 41 8.15 0.92 -11.11
CA SER A 41 8.29 1.63 -9.83
C SER A 41 7.16 1.26 -8.86
N TRP A 42 6.75 0.01 -8.85
CA TRP A 42 5.62 -0.44 -8.05
C TRP A 42 5.83 -0.20 -6.55
N ASP A 43 7.05 -0.35 -6.07
CA ASP A 43 7.38 -0.14 -4.67
C ASP A 43 7.18 1.33 -4.25
N GLU A 44 7.57 2.25 -5.11
CA GLU A 44 7.37 3.68 -4.85
C GLU A 44 5.88 4.02 -4.78
N LEU A 45 5.09 3.49 -5.71
CA LEU A 45 3.64 3.70 -5.72
C LEU A 45 2.99 3.14 -4.45
N ILE A 46 3.40 1.95 -4.04
CA ILE A 46 2.87 1.34 -2.81
C ILE A 46 3.26 2.18 -1.59
N LYS A 47 4.48 2.69 -1.53
CA LYS A 47 4.92 3.58 -0.46
C LYS A 47 4.01 4.81 -0.36
N HIS A 48 3.70 5.43 -1.48
CA HIS A 48 2.81 6.60 -1.51
C HIS A 48 1.42 6.24 -0.99
N LEU A 49 0.88 5.09 -1.38
CA LEU A 49 -0.43 4.65 -0.93
C LEU A 49 -0.44 4.35 0.57
N ILE A 50 0.63 3.75 1.09
CA ILE A 50 0.77 3.47 2.52
C ILE A 50 0.82 4.78 3.32
N ILE A 51 1.61 5.73 2.87
CA ILE A 51 1.73 7.03 3.53
C ILE A 51 0.38 7.75 3.52
N LYS A 52 -0.33 7.70 2.41
CA LYS A 52 -1.67 8.29 2.28
C LYS A 52 -2.64 7.69 3.30
N GLN A 53 -2.66 6.36 3.42
CA GLN A 53 -3.53 5.69 4.40
C GLN A 53 -3.17 6.07 5.83
N SER A 54 -1.88 6.17 6.12
CA SER A 54 -1.41 6.57 7.44
C SER A 54 -1.85 8.00 7.79
N LEU A 55 -1.78 8.91 6.82
CA LEU A 55 -2.21 10.30 7.02
C LEU A 55 -3.73 10.40 7.22
N ILE A 56 -4.50 9.62 6.47
CA ILE A 56 -5.95 9.57 6.61
C ILE A 56 -6.32 9.08 8.01
N GLN A 57 -5.63 8.08 8.51
CA GLN A 57 -5.87 7.54 9.86
C GLN A 57 -5.63 8.61 10.92
N ILE A 58 -4.59 9.40 10.78
CA ILE A 58 -4.27 10.48 11.70
C ILE A 58 -5.34 11.58 11.66
N LEU A 59 -5.83 11.91 10.47
CA LEU A 59 -6.83 12.97 10.29
C LEU A 59 -8.21 12.57 10.80
N ILE A 60 -8.54 11.30 10.75
CA ILE A 60 -9.84 10.80 11.19
C ILE A 60 -9.89 10.66 12.71
N ASP A 61 -8.79 10.31 13.31
CA ASP A 61 -8.68 10.22 14.76
C ASP A 61 -8.52 11.59 15.39
#